data_21b0da1d61af2317ab65d20d28de01fa
#
_entry.id   21b0da1d61af2317ab65d20d28de01fa
#
_cell.length_a   1.000
_cell.length_b   1.000
_cell.length_c   1.000
_cell.angle_alpha   90.00
_cell.angle_beta   90.00
_cell.angle_gamma   90.00
#
_symmetry.space_group_name_H-M   'P 1'
#
loop_
_entity.id
_entity.type
_entity.pdbx_description
1 polymer ?
#
loop_
_entity_poly.entity_id
_entity_poly.type
_entity_poly.pdbx_seq_one_letter_code
_entity_poly.pdbx_strand_id
1 'polypeptide(L)'
;MAVEYSSTRSFTLTLAHRAVEDIRRGGFRQLRNYVDMCATLAKKPQQKDFFACAQAALQRTDSCYYSMIHNLLDSVDDDRICTVGVNLGFGGLIYGASKMKVQADADHAPFSWVQVAVCGDAALAERVPAAAQQGSFVWVLDATRGNPADAAALALANPESVFGILAEPETLTPACIEALLPCMNIVVLPLLHTPELTPEACLAARALKKHRMMYMLTVLAAQDEIDSILQPDWVESIAQESLFCMLARRGDVTPEASKRLRSGIVAGRLETGLPVLMLDWEGDIRYLNRHISEYAVLGNHLPAGYTFPLNLDF
;
A
#
# COMPACT_ATOMS: atom_id res chain seq x y z
N MET A 1 1.16 -19.65 -19.27
CA MET A 1 1.11 -18.32 -18.61
C MET A 1 0.50 -18.35 -17.22
N ALA A 2 -0.75 -18.82 -17.00
CA ALA A 2 -1.34 -18.85 -15.64
C ALA A 2 -0.57 -19.80 -14.68
N VAL A 3 -0.18 -20.99 -15.15
CA VAL A 3 0.59 -21.96 -14.37
C VAL A 3 1.98 -21.42 -14.00
N GLU A 4 2.63 -20.70 -14.90
CA GLU A 4 3.93 -20.06 -14.68
C GLU A 4 3.86 -18.95 -13.63
N TYR A 5 2.82 -18.12 -13.65
CA TYR A 5 2.59 -17.08 -12.64
C TYR A 5 2.39 -17.69 -11.26
N SER A 6 1.46 -18.64 -11.13
CA SER A 6 1.15 -19.26 -9.84
C SER A 6 2.35 -19.99 -9.23
N SER A 7 3.14 -20.69 -10.05
CA SER A 7 4.37 -21.35 -9.59
C SER A 7 5.42 -20.36 -9.12
N THR A 8 5.66 -19.28 -9.89
CA THR A 8 6.63 -18.23 -9.53
C THR A 8 6.18 -17.48 -8.29
N ARG A 9 4.88 -17.16 -8.17
CA ARG A 9 4.32 -16.54 -6.98
C ARG A 9 4.50 -17.43 -5.74
N SER A 10 4.17 -18.70 -5.82
CA SER A 10 4.34 -19.66 -4.71
C SER A 10 5.79 -19.76 -4.26
N PHE A 11 6.73 -19.82 -5.21
CA PHE A 11 8.15 -19.79 -4.91
C PHE A 11 8.58 -18.47 -4.23
N THR A 12 8.12 -17.33 -4.76
CA THR A 12 8.41 -16.00 -4.18
C THR A 12 7.85 -15.89 -2.77
N LEU A 13 6.64 -16.42 -2.52
CA LEU A 13 6.02 -16.43 -1.20
C LEU A 13 6.85 -17.28 -0.21
N THR A 14 7.32 -18.45 -0.62
CA THR A 14 8.22 -19.30 0.19
C THR A 14 9.51 -18.56 0.53
N LEU A 15 10.10 -17.83 -0.42
CA LEU A 15 11.29 -17.01 -0.16
C LEU A 15 11.00 -15.86 0.79
N ALA A 16 9.83 -15.22 0.69
CA ALA A 16 9.43 -14.15 1.58
C ALA A 16 9.29 -14.63 3.03
N HIS A 17 8.63 -15.78 3.25
CA HIS A 17 8.52 -16.39 4.57
C HIS A 17 9.90 -16.71 5.17
N ARG A 18 10.78 -17.31 4.36
CA ARG A 18 12.14 -17.59 4.80
C ARG A 18 12.91 -16.32 5.14
N ALA A 19 12.75 -15.25 4.34
CA ALA A 19 13.38 -13.97 4.61
C ALA A 19 12.91 -13.36 5.94
N VAL A 20 11.59 -13.40 6.21
CA VAL A 20 11.02 -12.93 7.49
C VAL A 20 11.60 -13.73 8.65
N GLU A 21 11.64 -15.06 8.55
CA GLU A 21 12.22 -15.93 9.58
C GLU A 21 13.71 -15.65 9.82
N ASP A 22 14.50 -15.53 8.75
CA ASP A 22 15.93 -15.25 8.84
C ASP A 22 16.20 -13.86 9.43
N ILE A 23 15.38 -12.84 9.10
CA ILE A 23 15.51 -11.49 9.68
C ILE A 23 15.18 -11.54 11.17
N ARG A 24 14.15 -12.29 11.59
CA ARG A 24 13.84 -12.46 13.02
C ARG A 24 15.00 -13.09 13.81
N ARG A 25 15.67 -14.09 13.22
CA ARG A 25 16.79 -14.80 13.85
C ARG A 25 18.10 -14.03 13.80
N GLY A 26 18.41 -13.41 12.68
CA GLY A 26 19.72 -12.80 12.39
C GLY A 26 19.73 -11.28 12.38
N GLY A 27 18.58 -10.64 12.64
CA GLY A 27 18.43 -9.20 12.76
C GLY A 27 18.79 -8.42 11.49
N PHE A 28 19.26 -7.20 11.71
CA PHE A 28 19.52 -6.21 10.65
C PHE A 28 20.56 -6.61 9.60
N ARG A 29 21.48 -7.51 9.95
CA ARG A 29 22.45 -8.05 8.99
C ARG A 29 21.76 -8.86 7.91
N GLN A 30 20.79 -9.69 8.29
CA GLN A 30 20.04 -10.50 7.33
C GLN A 30 19.17 -9.62 6.42
N LEU A 31 18.52 -8.60 6.99
CA LEU A 31 17.75 -7.63 6.19
C LEU A 31 18.63 -6.99 5.10
N ARG A 32 19.83 -6.50 5.46
CA ARG A 32 20.76 -5.93 4.48
C ARG A 32 21.17 -6.94 3.41
N ASN A 33 21.49 -8.18 3.80
CA ASN A 33 21.85 -9.23 2.86
C ASN A 33 20.74 -9.50 1.85
N TYR A 34 19.46 -9.51 2.29
CA TYR A 34 18.32 -9.68 1.38
C TYR A 34 18.15 -8.48 0.43
N VAL A 35 18.28 -7.25 0.92
CA VAL A 35 18.23 -6.06 0.07
C VAL A 35 19.36 -6.06 -0.96
N ASP A 36 20.58 -6.41 -0.57
CA ASP A 36 21.75 -6.51 -1.48
C ASP A 36 21.55 -7.60 -2.53
N MET A 37 21.03 -8.75 -2.13
CA MET A 37 20.69 -9.84 -3.06
C MET A 37 19.61 -9.38 -4.07
N CYS A 38 18.54 -8.74 -3.61
CA CYS A 38 17.49 -8.23 -4.47
C CYS A 38 18.00 -7.13 -5.41
N ALA A 39 18.89 -6.24 -4.94
CA ALA A 39 19.54 -5.23 -5.76
C ALA A 39 20.36 -5.87 -6.91
N THR A 40 21.08 -6.96 -6.62
CA THR A 40 21.85 -7.70 -7.62
C THR A 40 20.95 -8.37 -8.66
N LEU A 41 19.76 -8.83 -8.26
CA LEU A 41 18.77 -9.47 -9.13
C LEU A 41 17.91 -8.48 -9.91
N ALA A 42 17.91 -7.20 -9.54
CA ALA A 42 17.12 -6.15 -10.17
C ALA A 42 17.58 -5.90 -11.61
N LYS A 43 16.69 -6.10 -12.58
CA LYS A 43 16.97 -5.93 -14.02
C LYS A 43 16.45 -4.62 -14.58
N LYS A 44 15.26 -4.18 -14.11
CA LYS A 44 14.57 -2.98 -14.60
C LYS A 44 15.05 -1.73 -13.86
N PRO A 45 15.09 -0.55 -14.52
CA PRO A 45 15.53 0.70 -13.90
C PRO A 45 14.82 1.00 -12.58
N GLN A 46 13.49 0.93 -12.56
CA GLN A 46 12.69 1.19 -11.34
C GLN A 46 13.00 0.22 -10.19
N GLN A 47 13.36 -1.04 -10.49
CA GLN A 47 13.77 -1.99 -9.45
C GLN A 47 15.14 -1.60 -8.88
N LYS A 48 16.08 -1.20 -9.76
CA LYS A 48 17.42 -0.75 -9.34
C LYS A 48 17.32 0.50 -8.46
N ASP A 49 16.50 1.47 -8.87
CA ASP A 49 16.28 2.69 -8.09
C ASP A 49 15.67 2.40 -6.72
N PHE A 50 14.65 1.53 -6.67
CA PHE A 50 14.04 1.11 -5.41
C PHE A 50 15.06 0.45 -4.47
N PHE A 51 15.83 -0.51 -4.96
CA PHE A 51 16.83 -1.19 -4.12
C PHE A 51 18.01 -0.31 -3.77
N ALA A 52 18.41 0.63 -4.63
CA ALA A 52 19.43 1.63 -4.30
C ALA A 52 18.95 2.54 -3.15
N CYS A 53 17.69 2.99 -3.17
CA CYS A 53 17.10 3.73 -2.06
C CYS A 53 17.04 2.90 -0.77
N ALA A 54 16.64 1.63 -0.87
CA ALA A 54 16.59 0.72 0.27
C ALA A 54 17.99 0.46 0.86
N GLN A 55 19.00 0.26 0.01
CA GLN A 55 20.38 0.12 0.44
C GLN A 55 20.87 1.38 1.15
N ALA A 56 20.64 2.57 0.57
CA ALA A 56 21.00 3.85 1.18
C ALA A 56 20.34 4.04 2.55
N ALA A 57 19.04 3.72 2.67
CA ALA A 57 18.30 3.80 3.91
C ALA A 57 18.84 2.85 5.01
N LEU A 58 19.38 1.69 4.61
CA LEU A 58 19.90 0.67 5.54
C LEU A 58 21.42 0.73 5.74
N GLN A 59 22.15 1.63 5.08
CA GLN A 59 23.58 1.82 5.30
C GLN A 59 23.89 2.39 6.68
N ARG A 60 23.04 3.26 7.18
CA ARG A 60 23.18 3.87 8.50
C ARG A 60 22.69 2.91 9.56
N THR A 61 23.49 2.63 10.56
CA THR A 61 23.13 1.72 11.68
C THR A 61 22.05 2.30 12.59
N ASP A 62 21.86 3.61 12.56
CA ASP A 62 20.85 4.38 13.31
C ASP A 62 19.60 4.69 12.46
N SER A 63 19.44 4.05 11.32
CA SER A 63 18.28 4.26 10.43
C SER A 63 16.97 3.86 11.12
N CYS A 64 15.98 4.74 11.09
CA CYS A 64 14.63 4.48 11.60
C CYS A 64 13.94 3.28 10.93
N TYR A 65 14.38 2.92 9.73
CA TYR A 65 13.83 1.77 9.01
C TYR A 65 14.12 0.45 9.71
N TYR A 66 15.20 0.33 10.49
CA TYR A 66 15.42 -0.86 11.31
C TYR A 66 14.35 -1.01 12.39
N SER A 67 14.06 0.09 13.11
CA SER A 67 13.00 0.10 14.11
C SER A 67 11.63 -0.12 13.47
N MET A 68 11.37 0.49 12.32
CA MET A 68 10.11 0.31 11.59
C MET A 68 9.91 -1.16 11.16
N ILE A 69 10.93 -1.81 10.60
CA ILE A 69 10.83 -3.21 10.18
C ILE A 69 10.70 -4.13 11.40
N HIS A 70 11.43 -3.86 12.47
CA HIS A 70 11.27 -4.61 13.72
C HIS A 70 9.84 -4.50 14.24
N ASN A 71 9.30 -3.27 14.32
CA ASN A 71 7.92 -3.03 14.74
C ASN A 71 6.90 -3.68 13.79
N LEU A 72 7.16 -3.70 12.48
CA LEU A 72 6.31 -4.39 11.50
C LEU A 72 6.25 -5.89 11.80
N LEU A 73 7.41 -6.52 11.97
CA LEU A 73 7.50 -7.95 12.28
C LEU A 73 6.83 -8.28 13.63
N ASP A 74 6.91 -7.41 14.62
CA ASP A 74 6.31 -7.63 15.94
C ASP A 74 4.80 -7.39 15.95
N SER A 75 4.30 -6.44 15.17
CA SER A 75 2.91 -6.00 15.22
C SER A 75 2.01 -6.57 14.14
N VAL A 76 2.55 -7.14 13.06
CA VAL A 76 1.78 -7.73 11.97
C VAL A 76 2.07 -9.23 11.86
N ASP A 77 1.06 -9.98 11.43
CA ASP A 77 1.18 -11.40 11.17
C ASP A 77 2.11 -11.67 9.97
N ASP A 78 2.99 -12.68 10.08
CA ASP A 78 4.01 -12.98 9.08
C ASP A 78 3.39 -13.41 7.73
N ASP A 79 2.28 -14.17 7.76
CA ASP A 79 1.58 -14.58 6.55
C ASP A 79 0.97 -13.36 5.82
N ARG A 80 0.49 -12.36 6.58
CA ARG A 80 0.00 -11.09 6.01
C ARG A 80 1.13 -10.29 5.38
N ILE A 81 2.26 -10.12 6.10
CA ILE A 81 3.42 -9.41 5.57
C ILE A 81 3.86 -10.03 4.25
N CYS A 82 4.03 -11.36 4.23
CA CYS A 82 4.48 -12.09 3.05
C CYS A 82 3.45 -12.03 1.92
N THR A 83 2.17 -12.27 2.22
CA THR A 83 1.10 -12.29 1.20
C THR A 83 0.91 -10.91 0.59
N VAL A 84 0.76 -9.87 1.40
CA VAL A 84 0.61 -8.49 0.90
C VAL A 84 1.86 -8.06 0.13
N GLY A 85 3.06 -8.30 0.67
CA GLY A 85 4.31 -7.94 0.02
C GLY A 85 4.51 -8.61 -1.33
N VAL A 86 4.20 -9.92 -1.44
CA VAL A 86 4.32 -10.67 -2.69
C VAL A 86 3.23 -10.27 -3.68
N ASN A 87 1.97 -10.13 -3.25
CA ASN A 87 0.89 -9.74 -4.15
C ASN A 87 1.06 -8.32 -4.69
N LEU A 88 1.48 -7.35 -3.85
CA LEU A 88 1.73 -5.99 -4.28
C LEU A 88 3.02 -5.90 -5.12
N GLY A 89 4.13 -6.41 -4.60
CA GLY A 89 5.44 -6.26 -5.21
C GLY A 89 5.59 -7.12 -6.47
N PHE A 90 5.50 -8.44 -6.32
CA PHE A 90 5.64 -9.36 -7.46
C PHE A 90 4.38 -9.37 -8.33
N GLY A 91 3.20 -9.59 -7.74
CA GLY A 91 1.94 -9.68 -8.46
C GLY A 91 1.60 -8.39 -9.19
N GLY A 92 1.48 -7.27 -8.49
CA GLY A 92 1.08 -5.98 -9.04
C GLY A 92 2.19 -5.30 -9.85
N LEU A 93 3.33 -4.98 -9.21
CA LEU A 93 4.33 -4.08 -9.79
C LEU A 93 5.31 -4.77 -10.75
N ILE A 94 5.60 -6.07 -10.59
CA ILE A 94 6.57 -6.74 -11.44
C ILE A 94 5.86 -7.51 -12.56
N TYR A 95 5.05 -8.50 -12.21
CA TYR A 95 4.40 -9.36 -13.20
C TYR A 95 3.24 -8.66 -13.89
N GLY A 96 2.28 -8.17 -13.11
CA GLY A 96 1.03 -7.60 -13.61
C GLY A 96 1.25 -6.35 -14.45
N ALA A 97 1.96 -5.37 -13.90
CA ALA A 97 2.29 -4.15 -14.63
C ALA A 97 3.06 -4.42 -15.93
N SER A 98 3.97 -5.43 -15.93
CA SER A 98 4.70 -5.80 -17.14
C SER A 98 3.82 -6.45 -18.20
N LYS A 99 2.85 -7.29 -17.77
CA LYS A 99 1.89 -7.94 -18.67
C LYS A 99 0.97 -6.90 -19.32
N MET A 100 0.41 -6.00 -18.49
CA MET A 100 -0.46 -4.92 -18.97
C MET A 100 0.28 -3.96 -19.90
N LYS A 101 1.55 -3.62 -19.58
CA LYS A 101 2.37 -2.79 -20.45
C LYS A 101 2.52 -3.36 -21.87
N VAL A 102 2.81 -4.66 -21.99
CA VAL A 102 2.95 -5.30 -23.31
C VAL A 102 1.68 -5.16 -24.15
N GLN A 103 0.51 -5.34 -23.51
CA GLN A 103 -0.76 -5.16 -24.18
C GLN A 103 -1.03 -3.70 -24.54
N ALA A 104 -0.80 -2.79 -23.59
CA ALA A 104 -1.00 -1.35 -23.77
C ALA A 104 -0.10 -0.77 -24.87
N ASP A 105 1.16 -1.19 -24.93
CA ASP A 105 2.11 -0.76 -25.97
C ASP A 105 1.66 -1.25 -27.38
N ALA A 106 1.02 -2.43 -27.47
CA ALA A 106 0.47 -2.95 -28.72
C ALA A 106 -0.81 -2.22 -29.15
N ASP A 107 -1.70 -1.93 -28.21
CA ASP A 107 -3.01 -1.37 -28.46
C ASP A 107 -3.03 0.16 -28.41
N HIS A 108 -1.93 0.80 -27.97
CA HIS A 108 -1.85 2.25 -27.65
C HIS A 108 -2.98 2.70 -26.70
N ALA A 109 -3.30 1.87 -25.73
CA ALA A 109 -4.44 2.06 -24.84
C ALA A 109 -4.00 2.22 -23.37
N PRO A 110 -4.66 3.10 -22.59
CA PRO A 110 -4.35 3.27 -21.17
C PRO A 110 -4.71 2.00 -20.37
N PHE A 111 -3.93 1.73 -19.32
CA PHE A 111 -4.19 0.65 -18.38
C PHE A 111 -3.95 1.11 -16.94
N SER A 112 -4.56 0.42 -15.99
CA SER A 112 -4.30 0.65 -14.57
C SER A 112 -3.88 -0.63 -13.88
N TRP A 113 -2.76 -0.58 -13.16
CA TRP A 113 -2.30 -1.65 -12.30
C TRP A 113 -2.92 -1.58 -10.89
N VAL A 114 -3.50 -0.43 -10.52
CA VAL A 114 -4.34 -0.23 -9.32
C VAL A 114 -5.76 0.03 -9.76
N GLN A 115 -6.69 -0.76 -9.28
CA GLN A 115 -8.11 -0.58 -9.52
C GLN A 115 -8.79 0.02 -8.29
N VAL A 116 -9.80 0.85 -8.51
CA VAL A 116 -10.63 1.41 -7.45
C VAL A 116 -12.08 0.99 -7.67
N ALA A 117 -12.76 0.58 -6.61
CA ALA A 117 -14.16 0.17 -6.69
C ALA A 117 -14.90 0.41 -5.36
N VAL A 118 -16.22 0.39 -5.40
CA VAL A 118 -17.06 0.42 -4.21
C VAL A 118 -17.04 -0.95 -3.54
N CYS A 119 -16.77 -0.99 -2.23
CA CYS A 119 -16.84 -2.22 -1.45
C CYS A 119 -18.28 -2.75 -1.43
N GLY A 120 -18.46 -4.05 -1.59
CA GLY A 120 -19.78 -4.68 -1.64
C GLY A 120 -20.49 -4.62 -3.02
N ASP A 121 -19.86 -4.02 -4.05
CA ASP A 121 -20.39 -4.11 -5.42
C ASP A 121 -20.36 -5.56 -5.91
N ALA A 122 -21.54 -6.11 -6.20
CA ALA A 122 -21.70 -7.50 -6.63
C ALA A 122 -20.92 -7.83 -7.92
N ALA A 123 -20.68 -6.84 -8.79
CA ALA A 123 -19.92 -7.02 -10.02
C ALA A 123 -18.45 -7.36 -9.76
N LEU A 124 -17.91 -7.10 -8.54
CA LEU A 124 -16.53 -7.40 -8.20
C LEU A 124 -16.23 -8.89 -8.21
N ALA A 125 -17.21 -9.74 -7.93
CA ALA A 125 -17.02 -11.19 -7.97
C ALA A 125 -16.55 -11.71 -9.36
N GLU A 126 -16.98 -11.03 -10.45
CA GLU A 126 -16.57 -11.34 -11.81
C GLU A 126 -15.39 -10.46 -12.28
N ARG A 127 -15.39 -9.18 -11.90
CA ARG A 127 -14.38 -8.21 -12.34
C ARG A 127 -12.99 -8.49 -11.79
N VAL A 128 -12.85 -8.86 -10.51
CA VAL A 128 -11.55 -9.09 -9.89
C VAL A 128 -10.80 -10.25 -10.56
N PRO A 129 -11.37 -11.46 -10.73
CA PRO A 129 -10.67 -12.54 -11.42
C PRO A 129 -10.43 -12.22 -12.92
N ALA A 130 -11.32 -11.50 -13.60
CA ALA A 130 -11.10 -11.06 -14.98
C ALA A 130 -9.93 -10.07 -15.09
N ALA A 131 -9.83 -9.11 -14.18
CA ALA A 131 -8.73 -8.15 -14.12
C ALA A 131 -7.39 -8.83 -13.79
N ALA A 132 -7.38 -9.81 -12.89
CA ALA A 132 -6.20 -10.60 -12.57
C ALA A 132 -5.68 -11.38 -13.80
N GLN A 133 -6.59 -11.92 -14.63
CA GLN A 133 -6.22 -12.52 -15.91
C GLN A 133 -5.54 -11.54 -16.86
N GLN A 134 -5.82 -10.26 -16.75
CA GLN A 134 -5.18 -9.20 -17.54
C GLN A 134 -3.87 -8.68 -16.88
N GLY A 135 -3.65 -8.95 -15.60
CA GLY A 135 -2.46 -8.54 -14.83
C GLY A 135 -2.75 -7.52 -13.74
N SER A 136 -4.01 -7.15 -13.48
CA SER A 136 -4.36 -6.22 -12.41
C SER A 136 -4.69 -6.99 -11.12
N PHE A 137 -3.82 -6.87 -10.12
CA PHE A 137 -3.89 -7.58 -8.84
C PHE A 137 -4.08 -6.65 -7.64
N VAL A 138 -4.05 -5.34 -7.84
CA VAL A 138 -4.09 -4.37 -6.75
C VAL A 138 -5.39 -3.60 -6.79
N TRP A 139 -6.13 -3.64 -5.68
CA TRP A 139 -7.44 -3.02 -5.55
C TRP A 139 -7.49 -2.10 -4.34
N VAL A 140 -8.18 -0.97 -4.48
CA VAL A 140 -8.65 -0.16 -3.36
C VAL A 140 -10.18 -0.21 -3.38
N LEU A 141 -10.76 -0.76 -2.32
CA LEU A 141 -12.19 -0.87 -2.13
C LEU A 141 -12.66 0.24 -1.20
N ASP A 142 -13.51 1.10 -1.72
CA ASP A 142 -14.13 2.17 -0.94
C ASP A 142 -15.30 1.62 -0.12
N ALA A 143 -15.10 1.50 1.18
CA ALA A 143 -16.09 1.10 2.16
C ALA A 143 -16.56 2.28 3.06
N THR A 144 -16.22 3.52 2.70
CA THR A 144 -16.59 4.70 3.52
C THR A 144 -18.11 4.90 3.64
N ARG A 145 -18.88 4.36 2.68
CA ARG A 145 -20.36 4.40 2.69
C ARG A 145 -21.00 3.02 2.85
N GLY A 146 -20.20 2.01 3.21
CA GLY A 146 -20.63 0.61 3.29
C GLY A 146 -20.06 -0.11 4.49
N ASN A 147 -20.12 -1.44 4.44
CA ASN A 147 -19.54 -2.28 5.47
C ASN A 147 -18.17 -2.81 5.00
N PRO A 148 -17.06 -2.47 5.66
CA PRO A 148 -15.74 -2.99 5.29
C PRO A 148 -15.65 -4.53 5.31
N ALA A 149 -16.47 -5.19 6.12
CA ALA A 149 -16.52 -6.65 6.20
C ALA A 149 -16.97 -7.32 4.88
N ASP A 150 -17.68 -6.60 3.99
CA ASP A 150 -18.11 -7.12 2.69
C ASP A 150 -16.92 -7.46 1.76
N ALA A 151 -15.74 -6.91 2.06
CA ALA A 151 -14.51 -7.26 1.35
C ALA A 151 -14.02 -8.69 1.63
N ALA A 152 -14.43 -9.31 2.74
CA ALA A 152 -13.87 -10.59 3.20
C ALA A 152 -14.07 -11.72 2.18
N ALA A 153 -15.29 -11.91 1.70
CA ALA A 153 -15.60 -12.96 0.72
C ALA A 153 -14.82 -12.78 -0.58
N LEU A 154 -14.70 -11.53 -1.06
CA LEU A 154 -13.94 -11.19 -2.26
C LEU A 154 -12.43 -11.47 -2.08
N ALA A 155 -11.86 -11.09 -0.94
CA ALA A 155 -10.45 -11.30 -0.64
C ALA A 155 -10.09 -12.79 -0.53
N LEU A 156 -10.95 -13.59 0.13
CA LEU A 156 -10.78 -15.04 0.24
C LEU A 156 -10.89 -15.76 -1.11
N ALA A 157 -11.79 -15.31 -1.98
CA ALA A 157 -11.95 -15.85 -3.32
C ALA A 157 -10.80 -15.49 -4.28
N ASN A 158 -10.02 -14.45 -3.96
CA ASN A 158 -8.95 -13.93 -4.82
C ASN A 158 -7.62 -13.78 -4.05
N PRO A 159 -7.02 -14.88 -3.58
CA PRO A 159 -5.84 -14.84 -2.69
C PRO A 159 -4.57 -14.31 -3.36
N GLU A 160 -4.55 -14.19 -4.68
CA GLU A 160 -3.43 -13.65 -5.45
C GLU A 160 -3.49 -12.11 -5.62
N SER A 161 -4.64 -11.50 -5.31
CA SER A 161 -4.81 -10.06 -5.32
C SER A 161 -4.53 -9.45 -3.94
N VAL A 162 -4.29 -8.15 -3.88
CA VAL A 162 -4.22 -7.37 -2.64
C VAL A 162 -5.32 -6.32 -2.63
N PHE A 163 -5.96 -6.15 -1.47
CA PHE A 163 -7.10 -5.25 -1.29
C PHE A 163 -6.78 -4.23 -0.19
N GLY A 164 -6.67 -2.96 -0.55
CA GLY A 164 -6.75 -1.85 0.39
C GLY A 164 -8.23 -1.56 0.69
N ILE A 165 -8.64 -1.61 1.95
CA ILE A 165 -10.02 -1.35 2.37
C ILE A 165 -10.08 0.04 3.00
N LEU A 166 -10.53 1.04 2.23
CA LEU A 166 -10.71 2.40 2.71
C LEU A 166 -12.02 2.47 3.52
N ALA A 167 -11.92 2.83 4.79
CA ALA A 167 -13.06 2.76 5.71
C ALA A 167 -13.04 3.90 6.73
N GLU A 168 -14.23 4.35 7.13
CA GLU A 168 -14.38 5.23 8.28
C GLU A 168 -13.97 4.49 9.55
N PRO A 169 -13.18 5.11 10.46
CA PRO A 169 -12.71 4.45 11.68
C PRO A 169 -13.83 3.83 12.52
N GLU A 170 -15.00 4.49 12.59
CA GLU A 170 -16.16 4.06 13.37
C GLU A 170 -16.78 2.76 12.82
N THR A 171 -16.58 2.46 11.54
CA THR A 171 -17.09 1.23 10.91
C THR A 171 -16.21 0.02 11.19
N LEU A 172 -14.98 0.22 11.65
CA LEU A 172 -14.02 -0.83 12.01
C LEU A 172 -14.33 -1.42 13.39
N THR A 173 -15.57 -1.89 13.57
CA THR A 173 -16.04 -2.54 14.79
C THR A 173 -15.33 -3.87 15.04
N PRO A 174 -15.36 -4.42 16.28
CA PRO A 174 -14.81 -5.75 16.56
C PRO A 174 -15.35 -6.83 15.61
N ALA A 175 -16.65 -6.83 15.32
CA ALA A 175 -17.27 -7.79 14.41
C ALA A 175 -16.75 -7.63 12.96
N CYS A 176 -16.54 -6.38 12.50
CA CYS A 176 -15.93 -6.13 11.20
C CYS A 176 -14.49 -6.66 11.16
N ILE A 177 -13.68 -6.36 12.17
CA ILE A 177 -12.30 -6.84 12.25
C ILE A 177 -12.25 -8.37 12.24
N GLU A 178 -13.09 -9.04 13.05
CA GLU A 178 -13.18 -10.51 13.08
C GLU A 178 -13.51 -11.11 11.72
N ALA A 179 -14.41 -10.49 10.96
CA ALA A 179 -14.75 -10.93 9.60
C ALA A 179 -13.56 -10.82 8.64
N LEU A 180 -12.67 -9.84 8.83
CA LEU A 180 -11.49 -9.63 7.99
C LEU A 180 -10.26 -10.48 8.42
N LEU A 181 -10.26 -11.06 9.62
CA LEU A 181 -9.11 -11.83 10.13
C LEU A 181 -8.65 -12.96 9.22
N PRO A 182 -9.52 -13.76 8.58
CA PRO A 182 -9.08 -14.84 7.69
C PRO A 182 -8.36 -14.37 6.42
N CYS A 183 -8.48 -13.09 6.05
CA CYS A 183 -7.98 -12.56 4.79
C CYS A 183 -6.54 -12.07 4.94
N MET A 184 -5.56 -12.84 4.45
CA MET A 184 -4.13 -12.50 4.54
C MET A 184 -3.68 -11.41 3.54
N ASN A 185 -4.50 -11.11 2.56
CA ASN A 185 -4.23 -10.21 1.43
C ASN A 185 -4.95 -8.85 1.54
N ILE A 186 -5.34 -8.46 2.75
CA ILE A 186 -5.99 -7.17 3.03
C ILE A 186 -5.02 -6.22 3.74
N VAL A 187 -5.09 -4.94 3.36
CA VAL A 187 -4.54 -3.79 4.10
C VAL A 187 -5.72 -2.88 4.46
N VAL A 188 -5.97 -2.66 5.75
CA VAL A 188 -7.03 -1.74 6.19
C VAL A 188 -6.52 -0.31 6.14
N LEU A 189 -7.33 0.60 5.59
CA LEU A 189 -7.01 2.01 5.37
C LEU A 189 -8.01 2.88 6.14
N PRO A 190 -7.85 3.05 7.48
CA PRO A 190 -8.72 3.96 8.24
C PRO A 190 -8.56 5.38 7.71
N LEU A 191 -9.68 6.03 7.33
CA LEU A 191 -9.70 7.34 6.69
C LEU A 191 -9.87 8.44 7.73
N LEU A 192 -8.95 9.40 7.74
CA LEU A 192 -9.07 10.64 8.49
C LEU A 192 -9.36 11.77 7.50
N HIS A 193 -10.46 12.48 7.73
CA HIS A 193 -10.87 13.63 6.91
C HIS A 193 -10.10 14.90 7.22
N THR A 194 -9.35 14.91 8.31
CA THR A 194 -8.44 15.99 8.74
C THR A 194 -7.18 15.36 9.32
N PRO A 195 -6.09 16.12 9.49
CA PRO A 195 -4.87 15.61 10.14
C PRO A 195 -5.04 15.22 11.61
N GLU A 196 -6.16 15.59 12.23
CA GLU A 196 -6.41 15.29 13.63
C GLU A 196 -6.63 13.78 13.86
N LEU A 197 -5.87 13.22 14.80
CA LEU A 197 -6.07 11.85 15.26
C LEU A 197 -7.28 11.79 16.21
N THR A 198 -8.42 11.38 15.67
CA THR A 198 -9.64 11.23 16.47
C THR A 198 -9.54 10.03 17.43
N PRO A 199 -10.27 10.03 18.56
CA PRO A 199 -10.34 8.87 19.46
C PRO A 199 -10.75 7.58 18.75
N GLU A 200 -11.67 7.66 17.78
CA GLU A 200 -12.15 6.54 16.97
C GLU A 200 -11.04 5.98 16.08
N ALA A 201 -10.25 6.84 15.45
CA ALA A 201 -9.10 6.43 14.64
C ALA A 201 -8.03 5.73 15.49
N CYS A 202 -7.73 6.26 16.67
CA CYS A 202 -6.80 5.63 17.62
C CYS A 202 -7.33 4.26 18.10
N LEU A 203 -8.63 4.16 18.40
CA LEU A 203 -9.24 2.89 18.82
C LEU A 203 -9.19 1.85 17.69
N ALA A 204 -9.52 2.24 16.46
CA ALA A 204 -9.45 1.38 15.29
C ALA A 204 -8.00 0.90 15.05
N ALA A 205 -7.03 1.81 15.05
CA ALA A 205 -5.61 1.48 14.89
C ALA A 205 -5.12 0.46 15.93
N ARG A 206 -5.45 0.69 17.22
CA ARG A 206 -5.08 -0.22 18.32
C ARG A 206 -5.77 -1.57 18.20
N ALA A 207 -7.04 -1.61 17.77
CA ALA A 207 -7.75 -2.86 17.53
C ALA A 207 -7.12 -3.66 16.39
N LEU A 208 -6.80 -3.01 15.26
CA LEU A 208 -6.11 -3.63 14.13
C LEU A 208 -4.73 -4.17 14.55
N LYS A 209 -3.95 -3.37 15.29
CA LYS A 209 -2.64 -3.77 15.84
C LYS A 209 -2.76 -4.96 16.79
N LYS A 210 -3.75 -4.96 17.68
CA LYS A 210 -4.01 -6.09 18.61
C LYS A 210 -4.26 -7.40 17.87
N HIS A 211 -4.93 -7.33 16.72
CA HIS A 211 -5.21 -8.50 15.87
C HIS A 211 -4.14 -8.76 14.82
N ARG A 212 -2.98 -8.09 14.92
CA ARG A 212 -1.83 -8.24 14.02
C ARG A 212 -2.20 -8.06 12.54
N MET A 213 -3.18 -7.18 12.28
CA MET A 213 -3.60 -6.83 10.93
C MET A 213 -2.63 -5.82 10.29
N MET A 214 -2.46 -5.90 8.97
CA MET A 214 -1.78 -4.84 8.23
C MET A 214 -2.74 -3.68 8.01
N TYR A 215 -2.34 -2.48 8.39
CA TYR A 215 -3.12 -1.27 8.20
C TYR A 215 -2.22 -0.04 7.97
N MET A 216 -2.82 1.00 7.44
CA MET A 216 -2.16 2.26 7.14
C MET A 216 -3.16 3.40 7.36
N LEU A 217 -2.87 4.31 8.28
CA LEU A 217 -3.68 5.51 8.43
C LEU A 217 -3.67 6.31 7.13
N THR A 218 -4.84 6.74 6.68
CA THR A 218 -5.01 7.49 5.44
C THR A 218 -5.60 8.85 5.77
N VAL A 219 -4.91 9.93 5.39
CA VAL A 219 -5.29 11.29 5.75
C VAL A 219 -5.59 12.10 4.50
N LEU A 220 -6.74 12.77 4.47
CA LEU A 220 -7.09 13.76 3.45
C LEU A 220 -6.53 15.12 3.85
N ALA A 221 -5.54 15.59 3.10
CA ALA A 221 -4.89 16.88 3.35
C ALA A 221 -5.59 18.02 2.60
N ALA A 222 -6.07 19.03 3.33
CA ALA A 222 -6.48 20.31 2.77
C ALA A 222 -5.26 21.22 2.59
N GLN A 223 -5.41 22.27 1.79
CA GLN A 223 -4.30 23.17 1.45
C GLN A 223 -3.67 23.85 2.67
N ASP A 224 -4.48 24.30 3.61
CA ASP A 224 -4.07 24.99 4.84
C ASP A 224 -3.51 24.03 5.92
N GLU A 225 -3.70 22.72 5.75
CA GLU A 225 -3.22 21.69 6.65
C GLU A 225 -1.83 21.14 6.29
N ILE A 226 -1.33 21.40 5.07
CA ILE A 226 -0.09 20.78 4.56
C ILE A 226 1.12 21.11 5.44
N ASP A 227 1.24 22.36 5.88
CA ASP A 227 2.38 22.77 6.68
C ASP A 227 2.36 22.16 8.09
N SER A 228 1.17 21.90 8.64
CA SER A 228 1.02 21.21 9.93
C SER A 228 1.32 19.71 9.84
N ILE A 229 0.88 19.05 8.76
CA ILE A 229 1.15 17.62 8.49
C ILE A 229 2.66 17.34 8.34
N LEU A 230 3.43 18.32 7.90
CA LEU A 230 4.88 18.18 7.74
C LEU A 230 5.67 18.50 9.03
N GLN A 231 5.01 18.91 10.11
CA GLN A 231 5.71 19.18 11.38
C GLN A 231 6.10 17.86 12.08
N PRO A 232 7.29 17.83 12.72
CA PRO A 232 7.77 16.65 13.43
C PRO A 232 6.78 16.11 14.46
N ASP A 233 6.14 16.99 15.24
CA ASP A 233 5.19 16.60 16.30
C ASP A 233 3.99 15.84 15.73
N TRP A 234 3.48 16.26 14.57
CA TRP A 234 2.40 15.54 13.90
C TRP A 234 2.86 14.17 13.40
N VAL A 235 4.02 14.11 12.74
CA VAL A 235 4.58 12.84 12.26
C VAL A 235 4.85 11.88 13.43
N GLU A 236 5.32 12.39 14.56
CA GLU A 236 5.53 11.59 15.78
C GLU A 236 4.20 11.05 16.32
N SER A 237 3.13 11.85 16.34
CA SER A 237 1.80 11.39 16.75
C SER A 237 1.28 10.25 15.88
N ILE A 238 1.48 10.32 14.57
CA ILE A 238 1.15 9.23 13.64
C ILE A 238 2.00 8.00 13.91
N ALA A 239 3.31 8.16 14.14
CA ALA A 239 4.24 7.06 14.39
C ALA A 239 3.90 6.24 15.65
N GLN A 240 3.21 6.84 16.63
CA GLN A 240 2.73 6.15 17.83
C GLN A 240 1.58 5.18 17.52
N GLU A 241 0.74 5.52 16.54
CA GLU A 241 -0.46 4.75 16.22
C GLU A 241 -0.29 3.86 14.98
N SER A 242 0.60 4.20 14.02
CA SER A 242 0.77 3.44 12.77
C SER A 242 2.20 3.46 12.24
N LEU A 243 2.60 2.36 11.60
CA LEU A 243 3.89 2.25 10.88
C LEU A 243 3.84 2.87 9.48
N PHE A 244 2.65 3.04 8.93
CA PHE A 244 2.43 3.57 7.59
C PHE A 244 1.36 4.66 7.65
N CYS A 245 1.61 5.76 6.94
CA CYS A 245 0.60 6.80 6.76
C CYS A 245 0.55 7.22 5.30
N MET A 246 -0.62 7.17 4.72
CA MET A 246 -0.88 7.63 3.36
C MET A 246 -1.52 9.01 3.39
N LEU A 247 -0.95 9.93 2.66
CA LEU A 247 -1.48 11.27 2.47
C LEU A 247 -2.08 11.39 1.08
N ALA A 248 -3.33 11.78 1.02
CA ALA A 248 -4.05 12.11 -0.20
C ALA A 248 -4.53 13.56 -0.14
N ARG A 249 -4.69 14.20 -1.29
CA ARG A 249 -5.07 15.61 -1.37
C ARG A 249 -6.58 15.75 -1.53
N ARG A 250 -7.14 16.79 -0.93
CA ARG A 250 -8.46 17.28 -1.30
C ARG A 250 -8.39 17.98 -2.66
N GLY A 251 -9.51 18.00 -3.38
CA GLY A 251 -9.58 18.56 -4.73
C GLY A 251 -9.30 20.06 -4.85
N ASP A 252 -9.21 20.78 -3.74
CA ASP A 252 -8.92 22.22 -3.67
C ASP A 252 -7.43 22.54 -3.44
N VAL A 253 -6.57 21.53 -3.32
CA VAL A 253 -5.13 21.74 -3.09
C VAL A 253 -4.43 22.21 -4.38
N THR A 254 -3.77 23.36 -4.31
CA THR A 254 -3.05 23.93 -5.45
C THR A 254 -1.82 23.09 -5.84
N PRO A 255 -1.34 23.21 -7.10
CA PRO A 255 -0.12 22.53 -7.55
C PRO A 255 1.11 22.84 -6.70
N GLU A 256 1.26 24.09 -6.23
CA GLU A 256 2.36 24.52 -5.38
C GLU A 256 2.32 23.85 -4.01
N ALA A 257 1.14 23.79 -3.39
CA ALA A 257 0.92 23.11 -2.13
C ALA A 257 1.13 21.61 -2.26
N SER A 258 0.66 21.00 -3.36
CA SER A 258 0.93 19.60 -3.72
C SER A 258 2.43 19.30 -3.84
N LYS A 259 3.18 20.21 -4.48
CA LYS A 259 4.64 20.07 -4.60
C LYS A 259 5.33 20.16 -3.24
N ARG A 260 4.89 21.09 -2.36
CA ARG A 260 5.43 21.18 -0.99
C ARG A 260 5.18 19.89 -0.21
N LEU A 261 3.94 19.40 -0.22
CA LEU A 261 3.59 18.12 0.44
C LEU A 261 4.48 16.98 -0.07
N ARG A 262 4.58 16.83 -1.38
CA ARG A 262 5.44 15.80 -2.00
C ARG A 262 6.90 15.92 -1.55
N SER A 263 7.46 17.13 -1.59
CA SER A 263 8.85 17.37 -1.22
C SER A 263 9.09 17.07 0.27
N GLY A 264 8.18 17.47 1.14
CA GLY A 264 8.26 17.19 2.58
C GLY A 264 8.17 15.70 2.88
N ILE A 265 7.24 14.97 2.24
CA ILE A 265 7.13 13.51 2.40
C ILE A 265 8.42 12.80 1.96
N VAL A 266 8.97 13.17 0.80
CA VAL A 266 10.20 12.56 0.27
C VAL A 266 11.39 12.84 1.18
N ALA A 267 11.56 14.09 1.64
CA ALA A 267 12.59 14.45 2.61
C ALA A 267 12.40 13.68 3.93
N GLY A 268 11.17 13.62 4.43
CA GLY A 268 10.84 12.91 5.66
C GLY A 268 11.19 11.42 5.64
N ARG A 269 11.07 10.75 4.51
CA ARG A 269 11.46 9.33 4.37
C ARG A 269 12.94 9.08 4.67
N LEU A 270 13.80 10.07 4.45
CA LEU A 270 15.24 9.93 4.63
C LEU A 270 15.77 10.58 5.92
N GLU A 271 15.06 11.57 6.45
CA GLU A 271 15.59 12.50 7.44
C GLU A 271 14.93 12.44 8.82
N THR A 272 13.65 12.03 8.91
CA THR A 272 12.88 12.18 10.17
C THR A 272 13.36 11.32 11.33
N GLY A 273 14.05 10.23 11.09
CA GLY A 273 14.43 9.29 12.15
C GLY A 273 13.27 8.60 12.87
N LEU A 274 12.01 8.86 12.48
CA LEU A 274 10.81 8.29 13.07
C LEU A 274 10.44 6.96 12.39
N PRO A 275 9.96 5.96 13.15
CA PRO A 275 9.65 4.63 12.62
C PRO A 275 8.29 4.60 11.90
N VAL A 276 8.05 5.53 10.99
CA VAL A 276 6.83 5.62 10.16
C VAL A 276 7.20 5.90 8.70
N LEU A 277 6.57 5.18 7.79
CA LEU A 277 6.71 5.42 6.35
C LEU A 277 5.52 6.26 5.86
N MET A 278 5.82 7.50 5.49
CA MET A 278 4.87 8.42 4.86
C MET A 278 4.77 8.13 3.36
N LEU A 279 3.55 7.95 2.85
CA LEU A 279 3.24 7.73 1.43
C LEU A 279 2.44 8.91 0.88
N ASP A 280 2.71 9.25 -0.36
CA ASP A 280 1.97 10.27 -1.12
C ASP A 280 1.13 9.55 -2.17
N TRP A 281 -0.18 9.43 -1.94
CA TRP A 281 -1.09 8.69 -2.81
C TRP A 281 -0.93 9.07 -4.28
N GLU A 282 -1.11 10.35 -4.60
CA GLU A 282 -1.03 10.82 -5.98
C GLU A 282 0.41 10.81 -6.50
N GLY A 283 1.35 11.30 -5.70
CA GLY A 283 2.73 11.46 -6.12
C GLY A 283 3.47 10.14 -6.30
N ASP A 284 3.23 9.15 -5.43
CA ASP A 284 3.88 7.85 -5.53
C ASP A 284 3.29 7.01 -6.67
N ILE A 285 1.96 7.02 -6.85
CA ILE A 285 1.34 6.33 -7.99
C ILE A 285 1.78 6.96 -9.31
N ARG A 286 1.79 8.30 -9.41
CA ARG A 286 2.28 9.00 -10.61
C ARG A 286 3.75 8.68 -10.89
N TYR A 287 4.59 8.60 -9.86
CA TYR A 287 5.99 8.20 -10.00
C TYR A 287 6.09 6.77 -10.55
N LEU A 288 5.37 5.82 -9.97
CA LEU A 288 5.36 4.43 -10.42
C LEU A 288 4.83 4.31 -11.86
N ASN A 289 3.73 4.99 -12.19
CA ASN A 289 3.15 4.98 -13.53
C ASN A 289 4.16 5.39 -14.60
N ARG A 290 4.90 6.50 -14.40
CA ARG A 290 5.93 6.97 -15.34
C ARG A 290 7.05 5.94 -15.56
N HIS A 291 7.37 5.15 -14.53
CA HIS A 291 8.41 4.11 -14.63
C HIS A 291 7.89 2.81 -15.23
N ILE A 292 6.58 2.58 -15.19
CA ILE A 292 5.96 1.40 -15.78
C ILE A 292 5.73 1.61 -17.28
N SER A 293 4.95 2.64 -17.64
CA SER A 293 4.58 2.98 -19.03
C SER A 293 3.97 4.37 -19.12
N GLU A 294 4.08 5.02 -20.28
CA GLU A 294 3.32 6.24 -20.60
C GLU A 294 1.81 6.03 -20.66
N TYR A 295 1.37 4.78 -20.87
CA TYR A 295 -0.06 4.40 -20.86
C TYR A 295 -0.57 4.00 -19.46
N ALA A 296 0.27 3.99 -18.42
CA ALA A 296 -0.17 3.65 -17.09
C ALA A 296 -0.91 4.82 -16.42
N VAL A 297 -2.16 4.57 -16.04
CA VAL A 297 -3.05 5.53 -15.38
C VAL A 297 -3.59 4.93 -14.07
N LEU A 298 -4.21 5.74 -13.23
CA LEU A 298 -5.00 5.22 -12.11
C LEU A 298 -6.39 4.84 -12.65
N GLY A 299 -6.75 3.56 -12.50
CA GLY A 299 -8.05 3.04 -12.94
C GLY A 299 -9.17 3.46 -12.01
N ASN A 300 -10.26 3.91 -12.60
CA ASN A 300 -11.48 4.24 -11.89
C ASN A 300 -12.63 3.44 -12.49
N HIS A 301 -13.17 2.49 -11.72
CA HIS A 301 -14.33 1.68 -12.10
C HIS A 301 -15.56 2.03 -11.27
N LEU A 302 -15.57 3.21 -10.67
CA LEU A 302 -16.69 3.69 -9.87
C LEU A 302 -17.94 3.90 -10.74
N PRO A 303 -19.13 3.68 -10.19
CA PRO A 303 -20.37 4.00 -10.87
C PRO A 303 -20.45 5.47 -11.28
N ALA A 304 -21.19 5.77 -12.35
CA ALA A 304 -21.41 7.15 -12.77
C ALA A 304 -22.00 7.99 -11.63
N GLY A 305 -21.42 9.17 -11.39
CA GLY A 305 -21.82 10.07 -10.29
C GLY A 305 -21.29 9.71 -8.91
N TYR A 306 -20.53 8.64 -8.75
CA TYR A 306 -19.82 8.33 -7.51
C TYR A 306 -18.51 9.09 -7.44
N THR A 307 -18.20 9.69 -6.29
CA THR A 307 -16.92 10.35 -6.03
C THR A 307 -16.12 9.53 -5.03
N PHE A 308 -14.95 9.09 -5.43
CA PHE A 308 -14.02 8.43 -4.52
C PHE A 308 -13.41 9.45 -3.55
N PRO A 309 -13.30 9.16 -2.25
CA PRO A 309 -12.81 10.12 -1.26
C PRO A 309 -11.39 10.61 -1.52
N LEU A 310 -10.52 9.74 -2.01
CA LEU A 310 -9.16 10.12 -2.40
C LEU A 310 -9.19 10.77 -3.79
N ASN A 311 -8.37 11.81 -4.01
CA ASN A 311 -8.29 12.46 -5.30
C ASN A 311 -7.75 11.50 -6.37
N LEU A 312 -8.46 11.39 -7.49
CA LEU A 312 -8.09 10.57 -8.65
C LEU A 312 -7.59 11.41 -9.84
N ASP A 313 -7.73 12.73 -9.78
CA ASP A 313 -7.31 13.65 -10.83
C ASP A 313 -5.80 13.91 -10.71
N PHE A 314 -5.05 13.35 -11.65
CA PHE A 314 -3.59 13.48 -11.71
C PHE A 314 -3.13 14.35 -12.89
#